data_be5b65444d039e37c06d2e76fb62673f
#
_entry.id   be5b65444d039e37c06d2e76fb62673f
#
_cell.length_a   1.000
_cell.length_b   1.000
_cell.length_c   1.000
_cell.angle_alpha   90.00
_cell.angle_beta   90.00
_cell.angle_gamma   90.00
#
_symmetry.space_group_name_H-M   'P 1'
#
loop_
_entity.id
_entity.type
_entity.pdbx_description
1 polymer ?
#
loop_
_entity_poly.entity_id
_entity_poly.type
_entity_poly.pdbx_seq_one_letter_code
_entity_poly.pdbx_strand_id
1 'polypeptide(L)'
;DLHADQIQGFFEKPVDHLYASTIFMPYINSLKLENLTIASPDMGGSKRAYAYSKHLHSDVVICYKQRKKANVISHMELIGDVKGKNVILVDDMIDTGGTLAHAANLMKERGALSVRAICTHPILSGGAYEKIENSALTELIVSDTIPLKKATSKIKVVSCSPLFADVMHTVQNNTSISGQFLLYTINKKVMNSITIK
;
A
#
# COMPACT_ATOMS: atom_id res chain seq x y z
N ASP A 1 2.38 4.69 -8.13
CA ASP A 1 2.52 3.24 -8.38
C ASP A 1 1.89 2.86 -9.72
N LEU A 2 2.66 2.21 -10.58
CA LEU A 2 2.12 1.50 -11.75
C LEU A 2 1.81 0.06 -11.35
N HIS A 3 0.75 -0.53 -11.92
CA HIS A 3 0.44 -1.94 -11.68
C HIS A 3 1.52 -2.87 -12.24
N ALA A 4 2.10 -2.49 -13.37
CA ALA A 4 3.22 -3.18 -13.99
C ALA A 4 4.25 -2.15 -14.46
N ASP A 5 5.50 -2.31 -14.06
CA ASP A 5 6.58 -1.37 -14.42
C ASP A 5 6.80 -1.27 -15.94
N GLN A 6 6.45 -2.32 -16.68
CA GLN A 6 6.53 -2.38 -18.14
C GLN A 6 5.65 -1.34 -18.85
N ILE A 7 4.63 -0.78 -18.18
CA ILE A 7 3.79 0.31 -18.71
C ILE A 7 4.65 1.49 -19.13
N GLN A 8 5.78 1.74 -18.47
CA GLN A 8 6.72 2.81 -18.83
C GLN A 8 7.25 2.67 -20.27
N GLY A 9 7.39 1.43 -20.78
CA GLY A 9 7.89 1.15 -22.13
C GLY A 9 6.96 1.53 -23.27
N PHE A 10 5.69 1.90 -22.99
CA PHE A 10 4.74 2.36 -24.00
C PHE A 10 4.82 3.88 -24.25
N PHE A 11 5.60 4.62 -23.48
CA PHE A 11 5.75 6.05 -23.65
C PHE A 11 7.00 6.36 -24.50
N GLU A 12 6.88 7.27 -25.45
CA GLU A 12 8.00 7.77 -26.30
C GLU A 12 8.82 8.85 -25.57
N LYS A 13 8.41 9.29 -24.42
CA LYS A 13 9.07 10.28 -23.58
C LYS A 13 9.59 9.65 -22.30
N PRO A 14 10.62 10.22 -21.66
CA PRO A 14 11.05 9.78 -20.33
C PRO A 14 9.88 9.75 -19.34
N VAL A 15 9.84 8.72 -18.51
CA VAL A 15 8.80 8.52 -17.50
C VAL A 15 9.43 8.41 -16.13
N ASP A 16 8.96 9.23 -15.20
CA ASP A 16 9.31 9.15 -13.80
C ASP A 16 8.20 8.43 -13.02
N HIS A 17 8.47 7.19 -12.60
CA HIS A 17 7.52 6.40 -11.84
C HIS A 17 7.56 6.79 -10.36
N LEU A 18 6.58 7.57 -9.92
CA LEU A 18 6.44 7.97 -8.52
C LEU A 18 5.73 6.88 -7.69
N TYR A 19 6.19 6.69 -6.46
CA TYR A 19 5.63 5.71 -5.53
C TYR A 19 4.76 6.39 -4.48
N ALA A 20 3.55 5.88 -4.29
CA ALA A 20 2.60 6.39 -3.30
C ALA A 20 3.05 6.17 -1.84
N SER A 21 4.10 5.36 -1.63
CA SER A 21 4.75 5.28 -0.32
C SER A 21 5.16 6.66 0.22
N THR A 22 5.50 7.60 -0.66
CA THR A 22 5.86 8.98 -0.29
C THR A 22 4.72 9.71 0.43
N ILE A 23 3.47 9.47 0.04
CA ILE A 23 2.29 10.10 0.68
C ILE A 23 1.73 9.24 1.81
N PHE A 24 1.84 7.91 1.74
CA PHE A 24 1.26 7.02 2.74
C PHE A 24 2.13 6.83 3.97
N MET A 25 3.47 6.86 3.86
CA MET A 25 4.35 6.71 5.02
C MET A 25 4.14 7.76 6.11
N PRO A 26 4.04 9.08 5.78
CA PRO A 26 3.71 10.09 6.78
C PRO A 26 2.36 9.83 7.46
N TYR A 27 1.37 9.36 6.71
CA TYR A 27 0.06 9.00 7.26
C TYR A 27 0.16 7.83 8.24
N ILE A 28 0.84 6.73 7.86
CA ILE A 28 1.04 5.57 8.74
C ILE A 28 1.73 5.99 10.04
N ASN A 29 2.80 6.78 9.94
CA ASN A 29 3.54 7.26 11.10
C ASN A 29 2.66 8.11 12.03
N SER A 30 1.72 8.89 11.48
CA SER A 30 0.79 9.70 12.27
C SER A 30 -0.21 8.87 13.10
N LEU A 31 -0.48 7.63 12.69
CA LEU A 31 -1.37 6.71 13.41
C LEU A 31 -0.76 6.19 14.73
N LYS A 32 0.57 6.28 14.90
CA LYS A 32 1.32 5.84 16.10
C LYS A 32 0.92 4.43 16.57
N LEU A 33 0.80 3.50 15.61
CA LEU A 33 0.38 2.13 15.89
C LEU A 33 1.51 1.35 16.58
N GLU A 34 1.24 0.82 17.75
CA GLU A 34 2.13 -0.13 18.41
C GLU A 34 2.01 -1.52 17.77
N ASN A 35 3.07 -2.33 17.83
CA ASN A 35 3.11 -3.69 17.25
C ASN A 35 2.63 -3.71 15.79
N LEU A 36 3.12 -2.77 14.98
CA LEU A 36 2.77 -2.66 13.57
C LEU A 36 3.32 -3.85 12.78
N THR A 37 2.50 -4.38 11.89
CA THR A 37 2.88 -5.40 10.90
C THR A 37 2.34 -4.99 9.54
N ILE A 38 3.18 -5.05 8.52
CA ILE A 38 2.76 -4.81 7.14
C ILE A 38 2.35 -6.13 6.50
N ALA A 39 1.31 -6.10 5.70
CA ALA A 39 0.82 -7.30 5.04
C ALA A 39 0.59 -7.09 3.54
N SER A 40 0.77 -8.16 2.78
CA SER A 40 0.35 -8.22 1.38
C SER A 40 -0.94 -9.06 1.26
N PRO A 41 -1.94 -8.59 0.50
CA PRO A 41 -3.18 -9.35 0.29
C PRO A 41 -2.99 -10.57 -0.62
N ASP A 42 -1.86 -10.68 -1.31
CA ASP A 42 -1.46 -11.82 -2.12
C ASP A 42 0.06 -11.89 -2.32
N MET A 43 0.54 -12.89 -3.07
CA MET A 43 1.96 -13.05 -3.36
C MET A 43 2.52 -11.96 -4.29
N GLY A 44 1.69 -11.40 -5.18
CA GLY A 44 2.11 -10.38 -6.14
C GLY A 44 2.56 -9.08 -5.46
N GLY A 45 1.89 -8.67 -4.39
CA GLY A 45 2.21 -7.47 -3.62
C GLY A 45 3.37 -7.63 -2.60
N SER A 46 3.97 -8.83 -2.49
CA SER A 46 4.97 -9.13 -1.45
C SER A 46 6.19 -8.19 -1.45
N LYS A 47 6.69 -7.80 -2.62
CA LYS A 47 7.81 -6.84 -2.75
C LYS A 47 7.43 -5.47 -2.19
N ARG A 48 6.21 -4.99 -2.47
CA ARG A 48 5.69 -3.71 -1.95
C ARG A 48 5.56 -3.77 -0.44
N ALA A 49 4.92 -4.81 0.11
CA ALA A 49 4.79 -4.99 1.54
C ALA A 49 6.15 -5.03 2.24
N TYR A 50 7.13 -5.73 1.68
CA TYR A 50 8.49 -5.77 2.20
C TYR A 50 9.16 -4.38 2.19
N ALA A 51 8.99 -3.58 1.13
CA ALA A 51 9.53 -2.24 1.08
C ALA A 51 8.95 -1.33 2.18
N TYR A 52 7.64 -1.40 2.41
CA TYR A 52 6.98 -0.70 3.52
C TYR A 52 7.49 -1.17 4.89
N SER A 53 7.59 -2.49 5.11
CA SER A 53 8.04 -3.04 6.38
C SER A 53 9.47 -2.62 6.73
N LYS A 54 10.36 -2.60 5.75
CA LYS A 54 11.74 -2.11 5.91
C LYS A 54 11.78 -0.65 6.39
N HIS A 55 10.98 0.20 5.78
CA HIS A 55 10.94 1.63 6.14
C HIS A 55 10.31 1.85 7.52
N LEU A 56 9.31 1.06 7.86
CA LEU A 56 8.57 1.17 9.13
C LEU A 56 9.17 0.32 10.26
N HIS A 57 10.28 -0.39 10.01
CA HIS A 57 10.93 -1.30 10.95
C HIS A 57 9.94 -2.31 11.57
N SER A 58 9.09 -2.89 10.73
CA SER A 58 8.02 -3.81 11.13
C SER A 58 8.18 -5.18 10.48
N ASP A 59 7.48 -6.17 11.02
CA ASP A 59 7.35 -7.49 10.38
C ASP A 59 6.55 -7.41 9.09
N VAL A 60 6.66 -8.47 8.27
CA VAL A 60 5.85 -8.64 7.08
C VAL A 60 5.07 -9.95 7.13
N VAL A 61 3.81 -9.91 6.70
CA VAL A 61 2.91 -11.06 6.57
C VAL A 61 2.39 -11.11 5.14
N ILE A 62 2.23 -12.31 4.59
CA ILE A 62 1.76 -12.49 3.22
C ILE A 62 0.53 -13.40 3.22
N CYS A 63 -0.55 -12.97 2.57
CA CYS A 63 -1.67 -13.83 2.27
C CYS A 63 -1.34 -14.71 1.07
N TYR A 64 -1.45 -16.01 1.25
CA TYR A 64 -1.27 -17.00 0.20
C TYR A 64 -2.60 -17.58 -0.23
N LYS A 65 -2.95 -17.38 -1.50
CA LYS A 65 -4.23 -17.83 -2.07
C LYS A 65 -4.02 -19.07 -2.93
N GLN A 66 -4.53 -20.23 -2.48
CA GLN A 66 -4.59 -21.44 -3.29
C GLN A 66 -5.85 -21.46 -4.14
N ARG A 67 -5.71 -21.50 -5.46
CA ARG A 67 -6.83 -21.76 -6.39
C ARG A 67 -6.90 -23.25 -6.69
N LYS A 68 -7.86 -23.97 -6.09
CA LYS A 68 -8.06 -25.41 -6.41
C LYS A 68 -8.78 -25.65 -7.74
N LYS A 69 -9.59 -24.69 -8.24
CA LYS A 69 -10.24 -24.67 -9.57
C LYS A 69 -10.56 -23.23 -9.97
N ALA A 70 -10.73 -22.99 -11.29
CA ALA A 70 -11.26 -21.72 -11.77
C ALA A 70 -12.64 -21.46 -11.15
N ASN A 71 -12.87 -20.26 -10.59
CA ASN A 71 -14.12 -19.81 -9.97
C ASN A 71 -14.58 -20.47 -8.65
N VAL A 72 -13.77 -21.30 -8.00
CA VAL A 72 -14.09 -21.78 -6.64
C VAL A 72 -13.34 -20.94 -5.61
N ILE A 73 -14.06 -20.52 -4.54
CA ILE A 73 -13.50 -19.75 -3.41
C ILE A 73 -12.25 -20.46 -2.92
N SER A 74 -11.12 -19.80 -3.09
CA SER A 74 -9.83 -20.34 -2.74
C SER A 74 -9.60 -20.23 -1.25
N HIS A 75 -9.05 -21.26 -0.68
CA HIS A 75 -8.51 -21.20 0.68
C HIS A 75 -7.40 -20.13 0.71
N MET A 76 -7.45 -19.22 1.68
CA MET A 76 -6.41 -18.21 1.91
C MET A 76 -5.70 -18.55 3.22
N GLU A 77 -4.39 -18.57 3.18
CA GLU A 77 -3.54 -18.81 4.35
C GLU A 77 -2.67 -17.59 4.63
N LEU A 78 -2.26 -17.41 5.88
CA LEU A 78 -1.31 -16.39 6.29
C LEU A 78 0.07 -17.01 6.47
N ILE A 79 1.05 -16.43 5.82
CA ILE A 79 2.48 -16.70 6.06
C ILE A 79 2.98 -15.59 6.98
N GLY A 80 3.24 -15.93 8.24
CA GLY A 80 3.59 -15.02 9.32
C GLY A 80 2.53 -14.95 10.41
N ASP A 81 2.75 -14.13 11.43
CA ASP A 81 1.87 -14.00 12.60
C ASP A 81 1.29 -12.59 12.71
N VAL A 82 -0.02 -12.52 13.00
CA VAL A 82 -0.78 -11.27 13.17
C VAL A 82 -1.39 -11.13 14.56
N LYS A 83 -1.24 -12.15 15.43
CA LYS A 83 -1.86 -12.15 16.76
C LYS A 83 -1.33 -11.01 17.63
N GLY A 84 -2.24 -10.20 18.16
CA GLY A 84 -1.90 -9.05 18.99
C GLY A 84 -1.22 -7.90 18.24
N LYS A 85 -1.30 -7.86 16.91
CA LYS A 85 -0.67 -6.84 16.07
C LYS A 85 -1.68 -5.91 15.39
N ASN A 86 -1.24 -4.70 15.10
CA ASN A 86 -1.92 -3.77 14.22
C ASN A 86 -1.42 -3.99 12.79
N VAL A 87 -2.30 -4.42 11.88
CA VAL A 87 -1.92 -4.81 10.54
C VAL A 87 -2.31 -3.74 9.53
N ILE A 88 -1.40 -3.45 8.58
CA ILE A 88 -1.68 -2.63 7.41
C ILE A 88 -1.42 -3.46 6.14
N LEU A 89 -2.49 -3.77 5.43
CA LEU A 89 -2.44 -4.36 4.08
C LEU A 89 -2.02 -3.29 3.08
N VAL A 90 -1.07 -3.60 2.19
CA VAL A 90 -0.62 -2.66 1.14
C VAL A 90 -0.83 -3.26 -0.24
N ASP A 91 -1.50 -2.49 -1.09
CA ASP A 91 -1.73 -2.86 -2.50
C ASP A 91 -1.61 -1.63 -3.41
N ASP A 92 -1.43 -1.84 -4.72
CA ASP A 92 -1.45 -0.75 -5.70
C ASP A 92 -2.87 -0.43 -6.16
N MET A 93 -3.72 -1.42 -6.35
CA MET A 93 -5.09 -1.21 -6.79
C MET A 93 -6.09 -2.13 -6.08
N ILE A 94 -7.29 -1.61 -5.88
CA ILE A 94 -8.44 -2.39 -5.41
C ILE A 94 -9.56 -2.26 -6.43
N ASP A 95 -9.86 -3.36 -7.10
CA ASP A 95 -10.99 -3.41 -8.04
C ASP A 95 -12.27 -3.85 -7.32
N THR A 96 -12.55 -5.14 -7.21
CA THR A 96 -13.82 -5.65 -6.63
C THR A 96 -13.81 -5.77 -5.11
N GLY A 97 -12.68 -5.52 -4.46
CA GLY A 97 -12.52 -5.53 -3.00
C GLY A 97 -12.57 -6.91 -2.33
N GLY A 98 -12.81 -7.98 -3.11
CA GLY A 98 -13.01 -9.32 -2.55
C GLY A 98 -11.78 -9.89 -1.84
N THR A 99 -10.62 -9.82 -2.46
CA THR A 99 -9.35 -10.30 -1.89
C THR A 99 -9.00 -9.54 -0.60
N LEU A 100 -9.15 -8.22 -0.63
CA LEU A 100 -8.85 -7.37 0.51
C LEU A 100 -9.78 -7.65 1.69
N ALA A 101 -11.09 -7.72 1.45
CA ALA A 101 -12.07 -8.01 2.50
C ALA A 101 -11.83 -9.38 3.13
N HIS A 102 -11.52 -10.40 2.31
CA HIS A 102 -11.22 -11.74 2.79
C HIS A 102 -9.93 -11.77 3.63
N ALA A 103 -8.87 -11.12 3.17
CA ALA A 103 -7.62 -11.00 3.93
C ALA A 103 -7.84 -10.32 5.28
N ALA A 104 -8.60 -9.22 5.32
CA ALA A 104 -8.90 -8.50 6.55
C ALA A 104 -9.68 -9.36 7.56
N ASN A 105 -10.69 -10.09 7.09
CA ASN A 105 -11.47 -10.98 7.94
C ASN A 105 -10.59 -12.10 8.53
N LEU A 106 -9.80 -12.75 7.69
CA LEU A 106 -8.87 -13.81 8.11
C LEU A 106 -7.88 -13.31 9.16
N MET A 107 -7.31 -12.11 8.98
CA MET A 107 -6.39 -11.52 9.95
C MET A 107 -7.07 -11.23 11.29
N LYS A 108 -8.31 -10.74 11.29
CA LYS A 108 -9.10 -10.57 12.51
C LYS A 108 -9.39 -11.89 13.21
N GLU A 109 -9.77 -12.93 12.47
CA GLU A 109 -9.98 -14.30 12.99
C GLU A 109 -8.70 -14.88 13.61
N ARG A 110 -7.52 -14.52 13.07
CA ARG A 110 -6.20 -14.90 13.59
C ARG A 110 -5.71 -14.00 14.73
N GLY A 111 -6.54 -13.08 15.24
CA GLY A 111 -6.29 -12.30 16.44
C GLY A 111 -5.56 -10.97 16.23
N ALA A 112 -5.60 -10.40 15.03
CA ALA A 112 -5.12 -9.04 14.81
C ALA A 112 -5.94 -8.02 15.61
N LEU A 113 -5.27 -7.04 16.24
CA LEU A 113 -5.92 -5.96 17.01
C LEU A 113 -6.74 -5.05 16.09
N SER A 114 -6.13 -4.60 15.02
CA SER A 114 -6.79 -3.84 13.96
C SER A 114 -6.26 -4.24 12.60
N VAL A 115 -7.07 -4.10 11.56
CA VAL A 115 -6.65 -4.30 10.17
C VAL A 115 -7.03 -3.08 9.36
N ARG A 116 -6.04 -2.41 8.80
CA ARG A 116 -6.19 -1.32 7.86
C ARG A 116 -5.68 -1.73 6.50
N ALA A 117 -6.03 -0.98 5.47
CA ALA A 117 -5.47 -1.18 4.14
C ALA A 117 -5.08 0.14 3.52
N ILE A 118 -4.07 0.10 2.65
CA ILE A 118 -3.61 1.21 1.83
C ILE A 118 -3.68 0.79 0.38
N CYS A 119 -4.20 1.68 -0.47
CA CYS A 119 -4.32 1.44 -1.89
C CYS A 119 -4.08 2.72 -2.69
N THR A 120 -3.25 2.64 -3.71
CA THR A 120 -2.98 3.79 -4.58
C THR A 120 -4.16 4.05 -5.51
N HIS A 121 -4.70 3.03 -6.19
CA HIS A 121 -5.73 3.18 -7.22
C HIS A 121 -7.06 2.53 -6.77
N PRO A 122 -8.00 3.32 -6.16
CA PRO A 122 -9.27 2.80 -5.69
C PRO A 122 -10.29 2.71 -6.83
N ILE A 123 -10.21 1.68 -7.67
CA ILE A 123 -11.17 1.45 -8.77
C ILE A 123 -12.57 1.20 -8.18
N LEU A 124 -12.66 0.36 -7.17
CA LEU A 124 -13.84 0.06 -6.36
C LEU A 124 -15.09 -0.25 -7.22
N SER A 125 -14.91 -1.19 -8.17
CA SER A 125 -15.97 -1.60 -9.08
C SER A 125 -16.99 -2.55 -8.43
N GLY A 126 -18.15 -2.68 -9.05
CA GLY A 126 -19.21 -3.59 -8.63
C GLY A 126 -19.61 -3.36 -7.17
N GLY A 127 -19.66 -4.43 -6.38
CA GLY A 127 -20.01 -4.40 -4.94
C GLY A 127 -18.84 -4.13 -4.00
N ALA A 128 -17.73 -3.50 -4.46
CA ALA A 128 -16.54 -3.29 -3.64
C ALA A 128 -16.80 -2.48 -2.37
N TYR A 129 -17.58 -1.41 -2.48
CA TYR A 129 -17.94 -0.58 -1.32
C TYR A 129 -18.64 -1.38 -0.22
N GLU A 130 -19.60 -2.23 -0.59
CA GLU A 130 -20.35 -3.08 0.37
C GLU A 130 -19.45 -4.12 1.01
N LYS A 131 -18.55 -4.73 0.22
CA LYS A 131 -17.58 -5.71 0.75
C LYS A 131 -16.63 -5.08 1.75
N ILE A 132 -16.14 -3.87 1.47
CA ILE A 132 -15.25 -3.11 2.36
C ILE A 132 -16.01 -2.74 3.64
N GLU A 133 -17.22 -2.20 3.52
CA GLU A 133 -18.04 -1.79 4.66
C GLU A 133 -18.36 -2.98 5.59
N ASN A 134 -18.69 -4.14 5.02
CA ASN A 134 -19.03 -5.35 5.76
C ASN A 134 -17.81 -6.18 6.20
N SER A 135 -16.59 -5.79 5.81
CA SER A 135 -15.36 -6.48 6.22
C SER A 135 -14.88 -6.06 7.61
N ALA A 136 -13.92 -6.82 8.14
CA ALA A 136 -13.23 -6.49 9.37
C ALA A 136 -12.21 -5.34 9.24
N LEU A 137 -12.13 -4.67 8.09
CA LEU A 137 -11.29 -3.48 7.93
C LEU A 137 -11.73 -2.38 8.89
N THR A 138 -10.76 -1.86 9.63
CA THR A 138 -10.93 -0.65 10.45
C THR A 138 -10.99 0.61 9.57
N GLU A 139 -10.13 0.66 8.55
CA GLU A 139 -9.99 1.79 7.65
C GLU A 139 -9.34 1.34 6.33
N LEU A 140 -9.80 1.91 5.22
CA LEU A 140 -9.15 1.84 3.91
C LEU A 140 -8.62 3.22 3.54
N ILE A 141 -7.32 3.37 3.41
CA ILE A 141 -6.66 4.60 3.01
C ILE A 141 -6.35 4.51 1.52
N VAL A 142 -6.81 5.49 0.74
CA VAL A 142 -6.63 5.53 -0.71
C VAL A 142 -6.04 6.86 -1.16
N SER A 143 -5.43 6.87 -2.35
CA SER A 143 -5.11 8.15 -3.00
C SER A 143 -6.31 8.67 -3.81
N ASP A 144 -6.18 9.88 -4.32
CA ASP A 144 -7.15 10.53 -5.21
C ASP A 144 -6.83 10.37 -6.70
N THR A 145 -6.04 9.36 -7.07
CA THR A 145 -5.74 9.02 -8.48
C THR A 145 -7.00 8.60 -9.25
N ILE A 146 -7.99 8.07 -8.55
CA ILE A 146 -9.32 7.74 -9.09
C ILE A 146 -10.37 8.32 -8.14
N PRO A 147 -11.28 9.18 -8.63
CA PRO A 147 -12.34 9.76 -7.80
C PRO A 147 -13.26 8.69 -7.20
N LEU A 148 -13.55 8.81 -5.91
CA LEU A 148 -14.51 7.94 -5.25
C LEU A 148 -15.94 8.22 -5.77
N LYS A 149 -16.68 7.13 -6.03
CA LYS A 149 -18.08 7.23 -6.49
C LYS A 149 -19.05 7.63 -5.37
N LYS A 150 -18.72 7.30 -4.13
CA LYS A 150 -19.48 7.67 -2.93
C LYS A 150 -18.58 7.78 -1.70
N ALA A 151 -18.94 8.62 -0.76
CA ALA A 151 -18.30 8.69 0.54
C ALA A 151 -18.73 7.50 1.40
N THR A 152 -17.81 6.99 2.23
CA THR A 152 -18.08 5.98 3.27
C THR A 152 -17.28 6.30 4.51
N SER A 153 -17.73 5.80 5.66
CA SER A 153 -17.05 6.04 6.95
C SER A 153 -15.68 5.35 7.02
N LYS A 154 -15.48 4.26 6.28
CA LYS A 154 -14.25 3.46 6.30
C LYS A 154 -13.18 3.92 5.32
N ILE A 155 -13.51 4.76 4.32
CA ILE A 155 -12.54 5.14 3.29
C ILE A 155 -12.03 6.55 3.57
N LYS A 156 -10.70 6.68 3.69
CA LYS A 156 -9.99 7.93 3.83
C LYS A 156 -9.12 8.22 2.61
N VAL A 157 -9.20 9.45 2.10
CA VAL A 157 -8.41 9.88 0.96
C VAL A 157 -7.18 10.66 1.43
N VAL A 158 -6.00 10.29 0.92
CA VAL A 158 -4.75 11.02 1.04
C VAL A 158 -4.38 11.53 -0.35
N SER A 159 -4.40 12.84 -0.56
CA SER A 159 -4.17 13.41 -1.88
C SER A 159 -2.74 13.21 -2.37
N CYS A 160 -2.59 12.81 -3.62
CA CYS A 160 -1.29 12.78 -4.31
C CYS A 160 -0.92 14.13 -4.97
N SER A 161 -1.82 15.11 -4.98
CA SER A 161 -1.59 16.42 -5.62
C SER A 161 -0.35 17.14 -5.11
N PRO A 162 -0.05 17.19 -3.79
CA PRO A 162 1.16 17.85 -3.30
C PRO A 162 2.44 17.18 -3.82
N LEU A 163 2.47 15.85 -3.91
CA LEU A 163 3.62 15.11 -4.46
C LEU A 163 3.85 15.47 -5.94
N PHE A 164 2.78 15.47 -6.75
CA PHE A 164 2.91 15.84 -8.17
C PHE A 164 3.32 17.29 -8.36
N ALA A 165 2.77 18.22 -7.57
CA ALA A 165 3.14 19.62 -7.63
C ALA A 165 4.63 19.84 -7.30
N ASP A 166 5.13 19.18 -6.27
CA ASP A 166 6.53 19.26 -5.86
C ASP A 166 7.47 18.67 -6.91
N VAL A 167 7.13 17.52 -7.48
CA VAL A 167 7.92 16.90 -8.56
C VAL A 167 7.93 17.78 -9.81
N MET A 168 6.77 18.30 -10.24
CA MET A 168 6.71 19.22 -11.41
C MET A 168 7.54 20.47 -11.19
N HIS A 169 7.47 21.08 -9.99
CA HIS A 169 8.27 22.23 -9.63
C HIS A 169 9.78 21.90 -9.67
N THR A 170 10.18 20.76 -9.12
CA THR A 170 11.57 20.29 -9.09
C THR A 170 12.12 20.06 -10.50
N VAL A 171 11.35 19.40 -11.37
CA VAL A 171 11.71 19.19 -12.79
C VAL A 171 11.83 20.52 -13.54
N GLN A 172 10.86 21.43 -13.36
CA GLN A 172 10.88 22.76 -14.00
C GLN A 172 12.12 23.58 -13.64
N ASN A 173 12.63 23.40 -12.43
CA ASN A 173 13.85 24.07 -11.97
C ASN A 173 15.15 23.31 -12.28
N ASN A 174 15.10 22.26 -13.09
CA ASN A 174 16.25 21.39 -13.43
C ASN A 174 16.98 20.85 -12.18
N THR A 175 16.24 20.54 -11.13
CA THR A 175 16.76 19.93 -9.90
C THR A 175 16.38 18.45 -9.79
N SER A 176 17.11 17.70 -8.95
CA SER A 176 16.93 16.26 -8.84
C SER A 176 15.66 15.88 -8.07
N ILE A 177 14.85 15.01 -8.65
CA ILE A 177 13.67 14.40 -7.99
C ILE A 177 14.03 13.19 -7.12
N SER A 178 15.29 12.80 -7.01
CA SER A 178 15.71 11.60 -6.26
C SER A 178 15.27 11.60 -4.79
N GLY A 179 15.05 12.76 -4.19
CA GLY A 179 14.50 12.92 -2.84
C GLY A 179 13.03 12.46 -2.70
N GLN A 180 12.29 12.40 -3.81
CA GLN A 180 10.88 11.98 -3.84
C GLN A 180 10.72 10.45 -3.89
N PHE A 181 11.81 9.70 -4.07
CA PHE A 181 11.80 8.24 -4.04
C PHE A 181 12.22 7.75 -2.65
N LEU A 182 11.26 7.66 -1.70
CA LEU A 182 11.51 7.29 -0.30
C LEU A 182 12.29 5.97 -0.15
N LEU A 183 12.12 5.03 -1.05
CA LEU A 183 12.84 3.75 -1.04
C LEU A 183 14.36 3.92 -1.23
N TYR A 184 14.82 5.03 -1.84
CA TYR A 184 16.23 5.35 -2.03
C TYR A 184 16.82 6.25 -0.92
N THR A 185 15.98 6.98 -0.18
CA THR A 185 16.43 7.96 0.82
C THR A 185 17.07 7.30 2.05
N ILE A 186 16.72 6.06 2.36
CA ILE A 186 17.32 5.28 3.45
C ILE A 186 18.83 5.12 3.25
N ASN A 187 19.29 4.88 2.03
CA ASN A 187 20.71 4.70 1.72
C ASN A 187 21.53 5.99 1.89
N LYS A 188 20.95 7.18 1.64
CA LYS A 188 21.66 8.46 1.78
C LYS A 188 21.92 8.85 3.24
N LYS A 189 20.98 8.61 4.16
CA LYS A 189 21.19 8.88 5.60
C LYS A 189 22.22 7.93 6.21
N VAL A 190 22.22 6.68 5.81
CA VAL A 190 23.22 5.69 6.26
C VAL A 190 24.58 6.00 5.68
N MET A 191 24.69 6.41 4.40
CA MET A 191 25.97 6.81 3.81
C MET A 191 26.55 8.10 4.43
N ASN A 192 25.73 9.09 4.75
CA ASN A 192 26.20 10.31 5.42
C ASN A 192 26.62 10.08 6.88
N SER A 193 26.13 9.03 7.55
CA SER A 193 26.59 8.64 8.88
C SER A 193 27.88 7.79 8.88
N ILE A 194 28.28 7.27 7.73
CA ILE A 194 29.51 6.46 7.57
C ILE A 194 30.71 7.31 7.11
N THR A 195 30.48 8.53 6.64
CA THR A 195 31.56 9.40 6.10
C THR A 195 32.15 10.38 7.14
N ILE A 196 31.82 10.23 8.42
CA ILE A 196 32.44 11.02 9.49
C ILE A 196 33.07 10.04 10.51
N LYS A 197 34.24 9.52 10.15
CA LYS A 197 35.35 9.19 11.05
C LYS A 197 36.66 9.18 10.30
#